data_c0e1bad043567b41dfbdba68d1d3e1f3
#
_entry.id   c0e1bad043567b41dfbdba68d1d3e1f3
#
_cell.length_a   1.000
_cell.length_b   1.000
_cell.length_c   1.000
_cell.angle_alpha   90.00
_cell.angle_beta   90.00
_cell.angle_gamma   90.00
#
_symmetry.space_group_name_H-M   'P 1'
#
loop_
_entity.id
_entity.type
_entity.pdbx_description
1 polymer ?
#
loop_
_entity_poly.entity_id
_entity_poly.type
_entity_poly.pdbx_seq_one_letter_code
_entity_poly.pdbx_strand_id
1 'polypeptide(L)'
;MINIFHIVSNKIWSGPEQYAYDLMLKLKDQDEYYVEMVCGKSDTVLNRFRPLEIPISILPLKGMTDLDSPKRFKRLLKRGQNIIHVHSFSDAVTAVLAKHMSANSKNVKIVLSLHGVERPRLNMISKKIYRELDRIVFASQKAYDSFIPRIKNFDTSKAVIIRDSVLRADDTATPTPSLRDKFDIPTDRALIMYHGRLCREKGVDTLIKALAQLDRDTYHLVLVGEGHHKFMAQIKGFVVANQLLKNVSFMGYCPNVQPLVKQCDFGVLPSTKPEALGLSNLEYMMLGKAHVTTNNGAQLEYLTNGENALLVDPENQFQLADAIKQLIENPELRNKIGTQAQNDYDHHLGYDSFYAQMTALYHSLF
;
A
#
# COMPACT_ATOMS: atom_id res chain seq x y z
N MET A 1 1.14 29.15 -6.06
CA MET A 1 0.47 27.89 -6.48
C MET A 1 1.51 26.92 -7.01
N ILE A 2 1.61 25.72 -6.43
CA ILE A 2 2.48 24.63 -6.87
C ILE A 2 1.64 23.65 -7.71
N ASN A 3 2.10 23.32 -8.91
CA ASN A 3 1.41 22.36 -9.77
C ASN A 3 1.97 20.97 -9.53
N ILE A 4 1.17 20.03 -9.08
CA ILE A 4 1.55 18.66 -8.70
C ILE A 4 0.94 17.67 -9.69
N PHE A 5 1.81 16.89 -10.33
CA PHE A 5 1.43 15.85 -11.28
C PHE A 5 1.82 14.50 -10.72
N HIS A 6 0.86 13.65 -10.36
CA HIS A 6 1.13 12.27 -9.98
C HIS A 6 1.12 11.36 -11.22
N ILE A 7 2.23 10.66 -11.48
CA ILE A 7 2.28 9.66 -12.56
C ILE A 7 2.07 8.26 -11.97
N VAL A 8 0.99 7.61 -12.38
CA VAL A 8 0.59 6.26 -11.97
C VAL A 8 0.45 5.38 -13.20
N SER A 9 1.48 4.59 -13.52
CA SER A 9 1.52 3.79 -14.75
C SER A 9 0.97 2.37 -14.61
N ASN A 10 0.71 1.89 -13.39
CA ASN A 10 0.16 0.57 -13.15
C ASN A 10 -1.26 0.42 -13.73
N LYS A 11 -1.57 -0.80 -14.15
CA LYS A 11 -2.90 -1.15 -14.68
C LYS A 11 -3.84 -1.76 -13.65
N ILE A 12 -3.31 -2.11 -12.48
CA ILE A 12 -4.03 -2.69 -11.35
C ILE A 12 -3.95 -1.76 -10.16
N TRP A 13 -4.92 -1.83 -9.28
CA TRP A 13 -4.90 -1.07 -8.02
C TRP A 13 -4.07 -1.79 -6.97
N SER A 14 -3.19 -1.07 -6.31
CA SER A 14 -2.32 -1.59 -5.24
C SER A 14 -1.90 -0.45 -4.29
N GLY A 15 -0.97 -0.69 -3.40
CA GLY A 15 -0.50 0.32 -2.43
C GLY A 15 -0.08 1.67 -3.02
N PRO A 16 0.76 1.70 -4.07
CA PRO A 16 1.16 2.95 -4.72
C PRO A 16 0.00 3.78 -5.27
N GLU A 17 -1.01 3.13 -5.85
CA GLU A 17 -2.21 3.79 -6.36
C GLU A 17 -3.06 4.36 -5.21
N GLN A 18 -3.21 3.61 -4.13
CA GLN A 18 -3.92 4.06 -2.93
C GLN A 18 -3.20 5.25 -2.28
N TYR A 19 -1.87 5.18 -2.13
CA TYR A 19 -1.05 6.27 -1.64
C TYR A 19 -1.25 7.56 -2.47
N ALA A 20 -1.16 7.44 -3.80
CA ALA A 20 -1.36 8.60 -4.69
C ALA A 20 -2.78 9.16 -4.58
N TYR A 21 -3.78 8.28 -4.50
CA TYR A 21 -5.18 8.64 -4.33
C TYR A 21 -5.40 9.44 -3.03
N ASP A 22 -4.96 8.91 -1.89
CA ASP A 22 -5.17 9.52 -0.59
C ASP A 22 -4.47 10.89 -0.50
N LEU A 23 -3.25 10.99 -1.05
CA LEU A 23 -2.51 12.25 -1.07
C LEU A 23 -3.20 13.29 -1.96
N MET A 24 -3.62 12.92 -3.17
CA MET A 24 -4.34 13.83 -4.08
C MET A 24 -5.71 14.24 -3.53
N LEU A 25 -6.41 13.34 -2.83
CA LEU A 25 -7.70 13.65 -2.18
C LEU A 25 -7.56 14.80 -1.18
N LYS A 26 -6.46 14.85 -0.42
CA LYS A 26 -6.21 15.94 0.54
C LYS A 26 -5.64 17.20 -0.10
N LEU A 27 -4.81 17.06 -1.13
CA LEU A 27 -4.18 18.19 -1.81
C LEU A 27 -5.17 19.00 -2.67
N LYS A 28 -6.15 18.34 -3.30
CA LYS A 28 -7.08 18.98 -4.24
C LYS A 28 -7.92 20.10 -3.64
N ASP A 29 -8.18 20.04 -2.33
CA ASP A 29 -9.02 20.98 -1.61
C ASP A 29 -8.21 22.16 -1.00
N GLN A 30 -6.91 22.26 -1.33
CA GLN A 30 -6.02 23.33 -0.87
C GLN A 30 -5.75 24.32 -2.02
N ASP A 31 -6.07 25.60 -1.83
CA ASP A 31 -5.94 26.67 -2.85
C ASP A 31 -4.49 26.87 -3.35
N GLU A 32 -3.51 26.42 -2.59
CA GLU A 32 -2.08 26.55 -2.92
C GLU A 32 -1.60 25.53 -3.96
N TYR A 33 -2.38 24.46 -4.22
CA TYR A 33 -2.02 23.40 -5.15
C TYR A 33 -2.96 23.31 -6.35
N TYR A 34 -2.38 23.05 -7.50
CA TYR A 34 -3.07 22.45 -8.64
C TYR A 34 -2.66 20.99 -8.70
N VAL A 35 -3.61 20.08 -8.71
CA VAL A 35 -3.35 18.63 -8.69
C VAL A 35 -3.89 17.99 -9.96
N GLU A 36 -3.06 17.23 -10.65
CA GLU A 36 -3.44 16.50 -11.86
C GLU A 36 -2.89 15.08 -11.82
N MET A 37 -3.72 14.12 -12.15
CA MET A 37 -3.31 12.73 -12.31
C MET A 37 -2.89 12.44 -13.75
N VAL A 38 -1.79 11.72 -13.92
CA VAL A 38 -1.31 11.23 -15.21
C VAL A 38 -1.20 9.71 -15.15
N CYS A 39 -1.96 9.01 -15.99
CA CYS A 39 -1.99 7.54 -15.95
C CYS A 39 -1.99 6.90 -17.34
N GLY A 40 -1.76 5.59 -17.36
CA GLY A 40 -2.00 4.75 -18.54
C GLY A 40 -3.49 4.47 -18.74
N LYS A 41 -3.85 3.97 -19.92
CA LYS A 41 -5.23 3.52 -20.17
C LYS A 41 -5.51 2.25 -19.34
N SER A 42 -6.25 2.40 -18.26
CA SER A 42 -6.73 1.32 -17.40
C SER A 42 -8.07 1.72 -16.78
N ASP A 43 -9.14 1.02 -17.12
CA ASP A 43 -10.47 1.32 -16.57
C ASP A 43 -10.51 1.09 -15.05
N THR A 44 -9.78 0.09 -14.55
CA THR A 44 -9.67 -0.19 -13.12
C THR A 44 -9.11 1.01 -12.34
N VAL A 45 -8.05 1.62 -12.84
CA VAL A 45 -7.41 2.79 -12.21
C VAL A 45 -8.25 4.04 -12.42
N LEU A 46 -8.67 4.30 -13.67
CA LEU A 46 -9.44 5.49 -14.04
C LEU A 46 -10.75 5.62 -13.26
N ASN A 47 -11.53 4.53 -13.16
CA ASN A 47 -12.81 4.54 -12.47
C ASN A 47 -12.69 4.88 -10.98
N ARG A 48 -11.53 4.61 -10.36
CA ARG A 48 -11.28 4.94 -8.96
C ARG A 48 -10.82 6.37 -8.73
N PHE A 49 -10.08 6.95 -9.69
CA PHE A 49 -9.65 8.34 -9.57
C PHE A 49 -10.72 9.35 -10.02
N ARG A 50 -11.69 8.94 -10.85
CA ARG A 50 -12.79 9.83 -11.28
C ARG A 50 -13.55 10.53 -10.13
N PRO A 51 -13.87 9.86 -9.01
CA PRO A 51 -14.55 10.51 -7.89
C PRO A 51 -13.76 11.65 -7.23
N LEU A 52 -12.44 11.75 -7.47
CA LEU A 52 -11.67 12.89 -6.98
C LEU A 52 -12.01 14.20 -7.68
N GLU A 53 -12.65 14.15 -8.88
CA GLU A 53 -13.00 15.33 -9.68
C GLU A 53 -11.82 16.25 -10.01
N ILE A 54 -10.61 15.66 -10.09
CA ILE A 54 -9.38 16.33 -10.54
C ILE A 54 -9.13 16.10 -12.02
N PRO A 55 -8.32 16.93 -12.70
CA PRO A 55 -7.87 16.67 -14.06
C PRO A 55 -7.12 15.33 -14.17
N ILE A 56 -7.47 14.55 -15.19
CA ILE A 56 -6.82 13.25 -15.48
C ILE A 56 -6.32 13.26 -16.93
N SER A 57 -5.01 13.12 -17.10
CA SER A 57 -4.34 12.99 -18.41
C SER A 57 -3.95 11.56 -18.68
N ILE A 58 -4.39 11.01 -19.81
CA ILE A 58 -4.09 9.64 -20.23
C ILE A 58 -2.92 9.65 -21.21
N LEU A 59 -1.81 9.01 -20.82
CA LEU A 59 -0.61 8.84 -21.64
C LEU A 59 -0.32 7.37 -21.90
N PRO A 60 0.48 7.04 -22.94
CA PRO A 60 0.81 5.64 -23.25
C PRO A 60 1.50 4.90 -22.11
N LEU A 61 2.46 5.52 -21.43
CA LEU A 61 3.25 5.01 -20.30
C LEU A 61 3.75 3.56 -20.53
N LYS A 62 4.37 3.34 -21.68
CA LYS A 62 4.82 2.00 -22.14
C LYS A 62 6.16 1.55 -21.51
N GLY A 63 6.63 2.26 -20.47
CA GLY A 63 7.88 1.96 -19.80
C GLY A 63 9.10 2.76 -20.32
N MET A 64 10.30 2.27 -20.03
CA MET A 64 11.55 3.03 -20.20
C MET A 64 11.91 3.40 -21.66
N THR A 65 11.35 2.73 -22.65
CA THR A 65 11.59 3.00 -24.06
C THR A 65 10.53 3.91 -24.70
N ASP A 66 9.58 4.37 -23.92
CA ASP A 66 8.50 5.23 -24.39
C ASP A 66 8.98 6.67 -24.55
N LEU A 67 9.06 7.13 -25.78
CA LEU A 67 9.42 8.52 -26.11
C LEU A 67 8.19 9.41 -26.39
N ASP A 68 7.01 8.83 -26.52
CA ASP A 68 5.77 9.57 -26.77
C ASP A 68 5.21 10.18 -25.47
N SER A 69 5.20 9.42 -24.37
CA SER A 69 4.72 9.92 -23.09
C SER A 69 5.49 11.16 -22.60
N PRO A 70 6.82 11.24 -22.62
CA PRO A 70 7.53 12.47 -22.24
C PRO A 70 7.19 13.67 -23.12
N LYS A 71 7.01 13.46 -24.43
CA LYS A 71 6.62 14.53 -25.37
C LYS A 71 5.22 15.07 -25.10
N ARG A 72 4.30 14.21 -24.72
CA ARG A 72 2.93 14.62 -24.36
C ARG A 72 2.92 15.24 -22.97
N PHE A 73 3.60 14.63 -22.00
CA PHE A 73 3.64 15.09 -20.63
C PHE A 73 4.20 16.52 -20.49
N LYS A 74 5.27 16.87 -21.23
CA LYS A 74 5.84 18.22 -21.21
C LYS A 74 4.81 19.33 -21.53
N ARG A 75 3.73 19.01 -22.27
CA ARG A 75 2.67 19.96 -22.63
C ARG A 75 1.69 20.21 -21.49
N LEU A 76 1.66 19.30 -20.48
CA LEU A 76 0.85 19.43 -19.27
C LEU A 76 1.50 20.38 -18.27
N LEU A 77 2.84 20.53 -18.31
CA LEU A 77 3.57 21.37 -17.37
C LEU A 77 3.11 22.81 -17.48
N LYS A 78 2.77 23.40 -16.34
CA LYS A 78 2.23 24.77 -16.23
C LYS A 78 3.34 25.80 -16.14
N ARG A 79 2.98 27.09 -16.25
CA ARG A 79 3.88 28.17 -15.88
C ARG A 79 4.09 28.14 -14.34
N GLY A 80 5.28 28.52 -13.87
CA GLY A 80 5.61 28.51 -12.44
C GLY A 80 6.16 27.16 -11.95
N GLN A 81 5.96 26.87 -10.68
CA GLN A 81 6.53 25.72 -9.97
C GLN A 81 5.76 24.44 -10.32
N ASN A 82 6.47 23.40 -10.75
CA ASN A 82 5.88 22.12 -11.10
C ASN A 82 6.60 20.99 -10.33
N ILE A 83 5.85 20.10 -9.72
CA ILE A 83 6.33 18.87 -9.11
C ILE A 83 5.78 17.70 -9.91
N ILE A 84 6.66 16.82 -10.37
CA ILE A 84 6.29 15.53 -10.96
C ILE A 84 6.56 14.47 -9.90
N HIS A 85 5.51 13.96 -9.28
CA HIS A 85 5.60 12.90 -8.29
C HIS A 85 5.35 11.55 -8.95
N VAL A 86 6.35 10.69 -8.93
CA VAL A 86 6.34 9.39 -9.59
C VAL A 86 6.46 8.25 -8.59
N HIS A 87 5.88 7.09 -8.92
CA HIS A 87 5.78 5.95 -8.01
C HIS A 87 6.50 4.70 -8.55
N SER A 88 7.21 4.85 -9.67
CA SER A 88 8.04 3.79 -10.25
C SER A 88 9.27 4.35 -10.96
N PHE A 89 10.28 3.50 -11.13
CA PHE A 89 11.48 3.91 -11.89
C PHE A 89 11.15 4.21 -13.37
N SER A 90 10.22 3.51 -13.99
CA SER A 90 9.80 3.78 -15.37
C SER A 90 9.14 5.16 -15.52
N ASP A 91 8.36 5.55 -14.52
CA ASP A 91 7.70 6.86 -14.48
C ASP A 91 8.74 7.97 -14.24
N ALA A 92 9.77 7.69 -13.41
CA ALA A 92 10.90 8.61 -13.22
C ALA A 92 11.65 8.87 -14.53
N VAL A 93 11.86 7.86 -15.38
CA VAL A 93 12.43 8.06 -16.73
C VAL A 93 11.57 9.00 -17.56
N THR A 94 10.24 8.78 -17.58
CA THR A 94 9.29 9.64 -18.30
C THR A 94 9.37 11.09 -17.79
N ALA A 95 9.40 11.28 -16.46
CA ALA A 95 9.47 12.59 -15.83
C ALA A 95 10.77 13.33 -16.16
N VAL A 96 11.93 12.66 -16.07
CA VAL A 96 13.24 13.24 -16.41
C VAL A 96 13.31 13.67 -17.86
N LEU A 97 12.87 12.81 -18.79
CA LEU A 97 12.83 13.15 -20.20
C LEU A 97 11.90 14.33 -20.50
N ALA A 98 10.71 14.38 -19.87
CA ALA A 98 9.78 15.48 -20.03
C ALA A 98 10.35 16.81 -19.48
N LYS A 99 11.03 16.76 -18.32
CA LYS A 99 11.74 17.92 -17.73
C LYS A 99 12.77 18.47 -18.70
N HIS A 100 13.62 17.61 -19.29
CA HIS A 100 14.65 18.05 -20.24
C HIS A 100 14.07 18.60 -21.56
N MET A 101 12.88 18.15 -21.96
CA MET A 101 12.19 18.65 -23.13
C MET A 101 11.39 19.94 -22.87
N SER A 102 11.27 20.37 -21.62
CA SER A 102 10.49 21.54 -21.22
C SER A 102 11.31 22.81 -21.26
N ALA A 103 10.75 23.90 -21.81
CA ALA A 103 11.35 25.22 -21.71
C ALA A 103 11.40 25.76 -20.26
N ASN A 104 10.53 25.23 -19.37
CA ASN A 104 10.45 25.59 -17.94
C ASN A 104 11.23 24.65 -17.04
N SER A 105 12.23 23.93 -17.54
CA SER A 105 12.92 22.85 -16.82
C SER A 105 13.47 23.22 -15.44
N LYS A 106 13.88 24.48 -15.24
CA LYS A 106 14.38 24.99 -13.95
C LYS A 106 13.33 24.96 -12.84
N ASN A 107 12.06 25.13 -13.19
CA ASN A 107 10.94 25.16 -12.27
C ASN A 107 10.21 23.79 -12.21
N VAL A 108 10.82 22.72 -12.72
CA VAL A 108 10.29 21.36 -12.65
C VAL A 108 11.13 20.54 -11.69
N LYS A 109 10.50 20.05 -10.63
CA LYS A 109 11.07 19.18 -9.61
C LYS A 109 10.49 17.78 -9.72
N ILE A 110 11.30 16.77 -9.47
CA ILE A 110 10.91 15.37 -9.58
C ILE A 110 11.09 14.67 -8.23
N VAL A 111 9.99 14.12 -7.73
CA VAL A 111 9.95 13.31 -6.50
C VAL A 111 9.65 11.86 -6.90
N LEU A 112 10.43 10.91 -6.41
CA LEU A 112 10.18 9.48 -6.57
C LEU A 112 9.85 8.88 -5.21
N SER A 113 8.63 8.36 -5.02
CA SER A 113 8.27 7.54 -3.87
C SER A 113 8.47 6.05 -4.19
N LEU A 114 9.21 5.36 -3.33
CA LEU A 114 9.46 3.92 -3.43
C LEU A 114 8.64 3.17 -2.37
N HIS A 115 7.72 2.34 -2.83
CA HIS A 115 6.73 1.63 -2.01
C HIS A 115 7.12 0.18 -1.70
N GLY A 116 8.36 -0.22 -1.99
CA GLY A 116 8.88 -1.57 -1.79
C GLY A 116 10.26 -1.57 -1.14
N VAL A 117 10.65 -2.69 -0.54
CA VAL A 117 12.06 -2.96 -0.19
C VAL A 117 12.76 -3.44 -1.45
N GLU A 118 13.20 -2.49 -2.26
CA GLU A 118 13.74 -2.73 -3.59
C GLU A 118 15.27 -2.53 -3.64
N ARG A 119 15.87 -3.11 -4.67
CA ARG A 119 17.27 -2.81 -5.00
C ARG A 119 17.33 -1.84 -6.18
N PRO A 120 18.25 -0.84 -6.16
CA PRO A 120 18.36 0.09 -7.27
C PRO A 120 18.88 -0.60 -8.52
N ARG A 121 18.46 -0.12 -9.68
CA ARG A 121 19.11 -0.46 -10.95
C ARG A 121 20.44 0.26 -11.04
N LEU A 122 21.53 -0.46 -11.36
CA LEU A 122 22.89 0.08 -11.27
C LEU A 122 23.57 0.34 -12.63
N ASN A 123 22.85 0.23 -13.74
CA ASN A 123 23.39 0.60 -15.05
C ASN A 123 23.60 2.13 -15.16
N MET A 124 24.39 2.58 -16.15
CA MET A 124 24.75 3.99 -16.33
C MET A 124 23.53 4.91 -16.48
N ILE A 125 22.52 4.46 -17.23
CA ILE A 125 21.29 5.22 -17.47
C ILE A 125 20.52 5.40 -16.16
N SER A 126 20.35 4.32 -15.40
CA SER A 126 19.63 4.39 -14.11
C SER A 126 20.31 5.30 -13.10
N LYS A 127 21.65 5.26 -13.02
CA LYS A 127 22.43 6.18 -12.16
C LYS A 127 22.26 7.63 -12.57
N LYS A 128 22.18 7.92 -13.90
CA LYS A 128 21.90 9.27 -14.37
C LYS A 128 20.49 9.70 -13.98
N ILE A 129 19.48 8.85 -14.16
CA ILE A 129 18.09 9.15 -13.75
C ILE A 129 18.04 9.48 -12.26
N TYR A 130 18.62 8.65 -11.37
CA TYR A 130 18.60 8.93 -9.93
C TYR A 130 19.27 10.28 -9.57
N ARG A 131 20.31 10.69 -10.27
CA ARG A 131 20.96 12.01 -10.05
C ARG A 131 20.08 13.19 -10.44
N GLU A 132 19.20 13.00 -11.43
CA GLU A 132 18.26 14.02 -11.93
C GLU A 132 17.02 14.20 -11.04
N LEU A 133 16.77 13.25 -10.12
CA LEU A 133 15.69 13.38 -9.14
C LEU A 133 16.04 14.46 -8.11
N ASP A 134 15.06 15.23 -7.72
CA ASP A 134 15.20 16.25 -6.67
C ASP A 134 15.00 15.62 -5.28
N ARG A 135 14.12 14.61 -5.13
CA ARG A 135 13.95 13.79 -3.91
C ARG A 135 13.62 12.34 -4.25
N ILE A 136 14.07 11.43 -3.37
CA ILE A 136 13.62 10.04 -3.32
C ILE A 136 13.04 9.82 -1.92
N VAL A 137 11.76 9.46 -1.86
CA VAL A 137 11.03 9.19 -0.62
C VAL A 137 10.97 7.68 -0.39
N PHE A 138 11.36 7.25 0.79
CA PHE A 138 11.31 5.88 1.25
C PHE A 138 10.25 5.73 2.35
N ALA A 139 9.42 4.70 2.24
CA ALA A 139 8.39 4.42 3.24
C ALA A 139 8.97 3.91 4.59
N SER A 140 10.26 3.53 4.64
CA SER A 140 10.90 2.97 5.83
C SER A 140 12.42 3.07 5.77
N GLN A 141 13.07 2.94 6.94
CA GLN A 141 14.53 2.84 7.05
C GLN A 141 15.04 1.61 6.28
N LYS A 142 14.36 0.47 6.40
CA LYS A 142 14.71 -0.76 5.69
C LYS A 142 14.70 -0.58 4.16
N ALA A 143 13.72 0.15 3.63
CA ALA A 143 13.68 0.47 2.20
C ALA A 143 14.86 1.37 1.80
N TYR A 144 15.19 2.38 2.59
CA TYR A 144 16.35 3.24 2.40
C TYR A 144 17.66 2.44 2.39
N ASP A 145 17.89 1.61 3.42
CA ASP A 145 19.11 0.81 3.59
C ASP A 145 19.32 -0.22 2.47
N SER A 146 18.21 -0.72 1.91
CA SER A 146 18.26 -1.66 0.77
C SER A 146 18.64 -0.98 -0.54
N PHE A 147 18.47 0.33 -0.64
CA PHE A 147 18.55 1.07 -1.90
C PHE A 147 19.77 2.03 -1.96
N ILE A 148 19.82 3.03 -1.09
CA ILE A 148 20.78 4.15 -1.19
C ILE A 148 22.24 3.72 -1.08
N PRO A 149 22.67 2.86 -0.13
CA PRO A 149 24.07 2.48 0.00
C PRO A 149 24.65 1.76 -1.23
N ARG A 150 23.79 1.29 -2.12
CA ARG A 150 24.20 0.59 -3.36
C ARG A 150 24.51 1.54 -4.52
N ILE A 151 24.09 2.81 -4.45
CA ILE A 151 24.33 3.80 -5.51
C ILE A 151 25.58 4.60 -5.15
N LYS A 152 26.72 4.25 -5.75
CA LYS A 152 27.98 4.96 -5.53
C LYS A 152 27.84 6.46 -5.85
N ASN A 153 28.36 7.32 -4.96
CA ASN A 153 28.37 8.78 -5.11
C ASN A 153 26.97 9.39 -5.30
N PHE A 154 25.96 8.81 -4.64
CA PHE A 154 24.63 9.41 -4.59
C PHE A 154 24.62 10.53 -3.54
N ASP A 155 23.99 11.63 -3.86
CA ASP A 155 23.76 12.73 -2.92
C ASP A 155 22.65 12.32 -1.93
N THR A 156 23.04 11.88 -0.76
CA THR A 156 22.11 11.37 0.26
C THR A 156 21.17 12.45 0.81
N SER A 157 21.45 13.74 0.62
CA SER A 157 20.52 14.81 0.99
C SER A 157 19.22 14.81 0.20
N LYS A 158 19.22 14.11 -0.94
CA LYS A 158 18.02 13.91 -1.76
C LYS A 158 17.15 12.76 -1.30
N ALA A 159 17.62 11.89 -0.40
CA ALA A 159 16.88 10.75 0.10
C ALA A 159 16.25 11.11 1.44
N VAL A 160 14.95 10.89 1.55
CA VAL A 160 14.17 11.16 2.76
C VAL A 160 13.33 9.94 3.13
N ILE A 161 13.13 9.74 4.43
CA ILE A 161 12.22 8.72 4.92
C ILE A 161 10.96 9.42 5.39
N ILE A 162 9.85 9.13 4.71
CA ILE A 162 8.50 9.55 5.11
C ILE A 162 7.66 8.28 5.09
N ARG A 163 7.28 7.82 6.29
CA ARG A 163 6.49 6.59 6.42
C ARG A 163 5.12 6.80 5.80
N ASP A 164 4.74 5.87 4.91
CA ASP A 164 3.38 5.86 4.35
C ASP A 164 2.37 5.74 5.49
N SER A 165 1.18 6.23 5.23
CA SER A 165 0.05 6.10 6.16
C SER A 165 -1.22 5.77 5.38
N VAL A 166 -2.29 5.45 6.09
CA VAL A 166 -3.60 5.17 5.52
C VAL A 166 -4.58 6.25 5.98
N LEU A 167 -5.32 6.78 5.03
CA LEU A 167 -6.36 7.76 5.34
C LEU A 167 -7.58 7.04 5.94
N ARG A 168 -8.07 7.54 7.08
CA ARG A 168 -9.33 7.06 7.66
C ARG A 168 -10.47 7.44 6.71
N ALA A 169 -11.22 6.44 6.23
CA ALA A 169 -12.38 6.68 5.40
C ALA A 169 -13.49 7.37 6.19
N ASP A 170 -14.27 8.21 5.52
CA ASP A 170 -15.45 8.82 6.11
C ASP A 170 -16.51 7.73 6.37
N ASP A 171 -17.05 7.69 7.58
CA ASP A 171 -18.07 6.71 7.99
C ASP A 171 -19.45 6.96 7.36
N THR A 172 -19.63 8.09 6.66
CA THR A 172 -20.89 8.45 5.95
C THR A 172 -21.07 7.71 4.62
N ALA A 173 -20.06 6.95 4.18
CA ALA A 173 -20.10 6.18 2.95
C ALA A 173 -21.11 5.01 3.02
N THR A 174 -21.58 4.59 1.85
CA THR A 174 -22.59 3.55 1.57
C THR A 174 -22.61 2.40 2.61
N PRO A 175 -23.79 2.00 3.11
CA PRO A 175 -23.92 0.89 4.04
C PRO A 175 -23.19 -0.35 3.54
N THR A 176 -22.24 -0.83 4.31
CA THR A 176 -21.49 -2.05 3.98
C THR A 176 -22.27 -3.25 4.51
N PRO A 177 -22.57 -4.25 3.68
CA PRO A 177 -23.32 -5.42 4.13
C PRO A 177 -22.57 -6.15 5.25
N SER A 178 -23.33 -6.72 6.18
CA SER A 178 -22.77 -7.59 7.22
C SER A 178 -22.04 -8.76 6.56
N LEU A 179 -20.78 -8.97 6.94
CA LEU A 179 -20.01 -10.13 6.47
C LEU A 179 -20.60 -11.42 7.00
N ARG A 180 -21.13 -11.41 8.23
CA ARG A 180 -21.74 -12.59 8.83
C ARG A 180 -23.01 -13.01 8.07
N ASP A 181 -23.86 -12.04 7.74
CA ASP A 181 -25.10 -12.33 6.98
C ASP A 181 -24.78 -12.74 5.53
N LYS A 182 -23.81 -12.08 4.91
CA LYS A 182 -23.44 -12.36 3.52
C LYS A 182 -22.91 -13.77 3.31
N PHE A 183 -22.20 -14.31 4.29
CA PHE A 183 -21.49 -15.59 4.18
C PHE A 183 -22.01 -16.65 5.16
N ASP A 184 -23.16 -16.42 5.79
CA ASP A 184 -23.80 -17.32 6.77
C ASP A 184 -22.83 -17.74 7.88
N ILE A 185 -22.06 -16.75 8.43
CA ILE A 185 -21.03 -17.01 9.43
C ILE A 185 -21.66 -17.07 10.83
N PRO A 186 -21.57 -18.19 11.54
CA PRO A 186 -22.06 -18.32 12.91
C PRO A 186 -21.47 -17.26 13.84
N THR A 187 -22.28 -16.77 14.78
CA THR A 187 -21.88 -15.70 15.71
C THR A 187 -20.84 -16.12 16.74
N ASP A 188 -20.75 -17.41 17.03
CA ASP A 188 -19.78 -18.03 17.94
C ASP A 188 -18.39 -18.25 17.32
N ARG A 189 -18.27 -18.09 16.00
CA ARG A 189 -16.97 -18.20 15.32
C ARG A 189 -16.24 -16.86 15.30
N ALA A 190 -14.93 -16.89 15.56
CA ALA A 190 -14.07 -15.71 15.36
C ALA A 190 -13.99 -15.36 13.86
N LEU A 191 -14.29 -14.12 13.51
CA LEU A 191 -14.22 -13.60 12.15
C LEU A 191 -12.83 -13.05 11.87
N ILE A 192 -12.05 -13.81 11.12
CA ILE A 192 -10.68 -13.47 10.72
C ILE A 192 -10.73 -12.78 9.36
N MET A 193 -9.94 -11.75 9.18
CA MET A 193 -9.85 -11.07 7.89
C MET A 193 -8.43 -11.00 7.36
N TYR A 194 -8.30 -11.32 6.09
CA TYR A 194 -7.15 -10.97 5.27
C TYR A 194 -7.60 -10.00 4.20
N HIS A 195 -6.86 -8.91 3.98
CA HIS A 195 -7.09 -8.06 2.83
C HIS A 195 -5.78 -7.66 2.13
N GLY A 196 -5.85 -7.59 0.81
CA GLY A 196 -4.72 -7.29 -0.06
C GLY A 196 -4.68 -8.17 -1.30
N ARG A 197 -3.60 -8.06 -2.08
CA ARG A 197 -3.43 -8.92 -3.26
C ARG A 197 -3.36 -10.39 -2.85
N LEU A 198 -4.17 -11.23 -3.50
CA LEU A 198 -4.15 -12.67 -3.28
C LEU A 198 -3.02 -13.29 -4.13
N CYS A 199 -1.83 -13.39 -3.54
CA CYS A 199 -0.65 -13.94 -4.19
C CYS A 199 0.26 -14.68 -3.18
N ARG A 200 1.20 -15.48 -3.69
CA ARG A 200 2.13 -16.24 -2.85
C ARG A 200 3.00 -15.34 -1.98
N GLU A 201 3.42 -14.20 -2.51
CA GLU A 201 4.27 -13.24 -1.78
C GLU A 201 3.59 -12.67 -0.53
N LYS A 202 2.25 -12.66 -0.51
CA LYS A 202 1.42 -12.25 0.64
C LYS A 202 1.05 -13.41 1.56
N GLY A 203 1.56 -14.62 1.31
CA GLY A 203 1.44 -15.76 2.21
C GLY A 203 0.03 -16.36 2.36
N VAL A 204 -0.86 -16.12 1.39
CA VAL A 204 -2.24 -16.62 1.46
C VAL A 204 -2.28 -18.15 1.52
N ASP A 205 -1.39 -18.83 0.83
CA ASP A 205 -1.25 -20.30 0.90
C ASP A 205 -0.77 -20.77 2.27
N THR A 206 0.16 -20.04 2.90
CA THR A 206 0.59 -20.31 4.28
C THR A 206 -0.57 -20.11 5.26
N LEU A 207 -1.39 -19.08 5.07
CA LEU A 207 -2.57 -18.84 5.90
C LEU A 207 -3.59 -20.01 5.82
N ILE A 208 -3.93 -20.46 4.61
CA ILE A 208 -4.85 -21.60 4.46
C ILE A 208 -4.31 -22.87 5.12
N LYS A 209 -3.01 -23.13 5.00
CA LYS A 209 -2.36 -24.27 5.65
C LYS A 209 -2.34 -24.16 7.18
N ALA A 210 -2.17 -22.93 7.71
CA ALA A 210 -2.25 -22.69 9.15
C ALA A 210 -3.67 -22.97 9.68
N LEU A 211 -4.68 -22.43 9.00
CA LEU A 211 -6.08 -22.63 9.38
C LEU A 211 -6.54 -24.10 9.32
N ALA A 212 -5.97 -24.89 8.42
CA ALA A 212 -6.26 -26.32 8.33
C ALA A 212 -5.86 -27.12 9.58
N GLN A 213 -5.03 -26.55 10.45
CA GLN A 213 -4.56 -27.15 11.70
C GLN A 213 -5.44 -26.81 12.91
N LEU A 214 -6.37 -25.86 12.74
CA LEU A 214 -7.24 -25.36 13.81
C LEU A 214 -8.60 -26.07 13.82
N ASP A 215 -9.27 -25.99 14.96
CA ASP A 215 -10.66 -26.44 15.07
C ASP A 215 -11.56 -25.59 14.18
N ARG A 216 -12.23 -26.22 13.24
CA ARG A 216 -13.05 -25.59 12.21
C ARG A 216 -14.31 -24.90 12.75
N ASP A 217 -14.75 -25.28 13.93
CA ASP A 217 -15.95 -24.69 14.52
C ASP A 217 -15.66 -23.37 15.26
N THR A 218 -14.39 -22.97 15.38
CA THR A 218 -13.96 -21.80 16.14
C THR A 218 -13.74 -20.55 15.29
N TYR A 219 -13.62 -20.65 13.97
CA TYR A 219 -13.25 -19.50 13.11
C TYR A 219 -13.96 -19.48 11.76
N HIS A 220 -13.94 -18.30 11.15
CA HIS A 220 -14.22 -18.09 9.73
C HIS A 220 -13.28 -17.04 9.15
N LEU A 221 -12.61 -17.36 8.03
CA LEU A 221 -11.73 -16.43 7.30
C LEU A 221 -12.47 -15.78 6.13
N VAL A 222 -12.40 -14.46 6.05
CA VAL A 222 -12.82 -13.70 4.86
C VAL A 222 -11.58 -13.17 4.15
N LEU A 223 -11.39 -13.60 2.90
CA LEU A 223 -10.34 -13.13 2.00
C LEU A 223 -10.87 -11.99 1.13
N VAL A 224 -10.34 -10.78 1.32
CA VAL A 224 -10.70 -9.59 0.56
C VAL A 224 -9.57 -9.21 -0.38
N GLY A 225 -9.85 -9.16 -1.67
CA GLY A 225 -8.89 -8.83 -2.71
C GLY A 225 -8.97 -9.76 -3.91
N GLU A 226 -8.06 -9.55 -4.84
CA GLU A 226 -7.96 -10.33 -6.07
C GLU A 226 -6.55 -10.86 -6.28
N GLY A 227 -6.43 -11.89 -7.08
CA GLY A 227 -5.16 -12.50 -7.47
C GLY A 227 -5.21 -13.02 -8.91
N HIS A 228 -4.03 -13.39 -9.40
CA HIS A 228 -3.95 -14.01 -10.71
C HIS A 228 -4.77 -15.32 -10.75
N HIS A 229 -5.54 -15.54 -11.82
CA HIS A 229 -6.47 -16.66 -11.93
C HIS A 229 -5.87 -18.05 -11.59
N LYS A 230 -4.62 -18.32 -12.01
CA LYS A 230 -3.92 -19.58 -11.69
C LYS A 230 -3.68 -19.75 -10.18
N PHE A 231 -3.26 -18.67 -9.50
CA PHE A 231 -3.05 -18.70 -8.06
C PHE A 231 -4.38 -18.84 -7.31
N MET A 232 -5.41 -18.12 -7.77
CA MET A 232 -6.76 -18.24 -7.19
C MET A 232 -7.32 -19.65 -7.31
N ALA A 233 -7.14 -20.32 -8.47
CA ALA A 233 -7.53 -21.71 -8.64
C ALA A 233 -6.76 -22.64 -7.67
N GLN A 234 -5.46 -22.41 -7.48
CA GLN A 234 -4.63 -23.16 -6.52
C GLN A 234 -5.15 -22.97 -5.08
N ILE A 235 -5.40 -21.73 -4.64
CA ILE A 235 -5.91 -21.45 -3.27
C ILE A 235 -7.28 -22.10 -3.06
N LYS A 236 -8.20 -21.96 -4.01
CA LYS A 236 -9.51 -22.65 -3.94
C LYS A 236 -9.34 -24.17 -3.86
N GLY A 237 -8.41 -24.73 -4.62
CA GLY A 237 -8.06 -26.16 -4.53
C GLY A 237 -7.56 -26.58 -3.13
N PHE A 238 -6.72 -25.76 -2.50
CA PHE A 238 -6.29 -25.99 -1.11
C PHE A 238 -7.44 -25.91 -0.11
N VAL A 239 -8.36 -24.97 -0.27
CA VAL A 239 -9.56 -24.86 0.58
C VAL A 239 -10.40 -26.14 0.47
N VAL A 240 -10.63 -26.64 -0.74
CA VAL A 240 -11.38 -27.89 -0.96
C VAL A 240 -10.64 -29.10 -0.37
N ALA A 241 -9.34 -29.24 -0.70
CA ALA A 241 -8.53 -30.38 -0.25
C ALA A 241 -8.44 -30.49 1.28
N ASN A 242 -8.45 -29.35 1.97
CA ASN A 242 -8.43 -29.29 3.44
C ASN A 242 -9.85 -29.21 4.07
N GLN A 243 -10.92 -29.39 3.29
CA GLN A 243 -12.30 -29.35 3.75
C GLN A 243 -12.71 -28.03 4.46
N LEU A 244 -12.17 -26.90 3.99
CA LEU A 244 -12.37 -25.57 4.57
C LEU A 244 -13.47 -24.74 3.86
N LEU A 245 -14.30 -25.34 3.01
CA LEU A 245 -15.34 -24.62 2.25
C LEU A 245 -16.33 -23.85 3.15
N LYS A 246 -16.57 -24.33 4.37
CA LYS A 246 -17.46 -23.67 5.35
C LYS A 246 -16.72 -22.67 6.25
N ASN A 247 -15.39 -22.54 6.08
CA ASN A 247 -14.53 -21.71 6.93
C ASN A 247 -13.82 -20.59 6.18
N VAL A 248 -13.85 -20.60 4.84
CA VAL A 248 -13.12 -19.61 4.02
C VAL A 248 -14.04 -19.04 2.96
N SER A 249 -14.27 -17.75 3.03
CA SER A 249 -15.05 -16.98 2.06
C SER A 249 -14.18 -16.04 1.25
N PHE A 250 -14.47 -15.92 -0.04
CA PHE A 250 -13.80 -15.02 -0.97
C PHE A 250 -14.72 -13.83 -1.27
N MET A 251 -14.39 -12.66 -0.75
CA MET A 251 -15.18 -11.43 -0.97
C MET A 251 -14.94 -10.81 -2.35
N GLY A 252 -13.77 -11.09 -2.93
CA GLY A 252 -13.32 -10.35 -4.11
C GLY A 252 -12.73 -9.00 -3.73
N TYR A 253 -12.51 -8.16 -4.74
CA TYR A 253 -11.99 -6.82 -4.53
C TYR A 253 -13.03 -5.90 -3.85
N CYS A 254 -12.58 -5.15 -2.85
CA CYS A 254 -13.36 -4.11 -2.19
C CYS A 254 -12.60 -2.78 -2.25
N PRO A 255 -13.18 -1.71 -2.82
CA PRO A 255 -12.50 -0.41 -2.95
C PRO A 255 -12.27 0.29 -1.61
N ASN A 256 -13.18 0.13 -0.67
CA ASN A 256 -13.07 0.61 0.70
C ASN A 256 -13.17 -0.57 1.67
N VAL A 257 -12.04 -1.03 2.14
CA VAL A 257 -11.94 -2.22 3.01
C VAL A 257 -12.24 -1.91 4.48
N GLN A 258 -12.09 -0.66 4.91
CA GLN A 258 -12.18 -0.28 6.31
C GLN A 258 -13.51 -0.66 6.99
N PRO A 259 -14.69 -0.49 6.36
CA PRO A 259 -15.95 -0.96 6.94
C PRO A 259 -16.03 -2.48 7.11
N LEU A 260 -15.30 -3.25 6.29
CA LEU A 260 -15.19 -4.70 6.46
C LEU A 260 -14.24 -5.05 7.60
N VAL A 261 -13.09 -4.34 7.71
CA VAL A 261 -12.13 -4.51 8.82
C VAL A 261 -12.79 -4.21 10.16
N LYS A 262 -13.67 -3.21 10.24
CA LYS A 262 -14.43 -2.93 11.48
C LYS A 262 -15.24 -4.14 11.98
N GLN A 263 -15.72 -4.98 11.07
CA GLN A 263 -16.55 -6.15 11.39
C GLN A 263 -15.76 -7.38 11.84
N CYS A 264 -14.45 -7.47 11.51
CA CYS A 264 -13.66 -8.62 11.90
C CYS A 264 -13.24 -8.56 13.37
N ASP A 265 -12.96 -9.73 13.95
CA ASP A 265 -12.40 -9.85 15.29
C ASP A 265 -10.91 -9.50 15.29
N PHE A 266 -10.17 -9.96 14.27
CA PHE A 266 -8.77 -9.63 14.08
C PHE A 266 -8.32 -9.85 12.62
N GLY A 267 -7.15 -9.28 12.27
CA GLY A 267 -6.56 -9.37 10.96
C GLY A 267 -5.37 -10.32 10.85
N VAL A 268 -5.02 -10.70 9.62
CA VAL A 268 -3.81 -11.50 9.34
C VAL A 268 -3.15 -11.01 8.05
N LEU A 269 -1.83 -10.71 8.12
CA LEU A 269 -1.00 -10.39 6.94
C LEU A 269 0.29 -11.22 6.95
N PRO A 270 0.28 -12.49 6.49
CA PRO A 270 1.40 -13.42 6.65
C PRO A 270 2.38 -13.36 5.47
N SER A 271 2.80 -12.15 5.08
CA SER A 271 3.66 -11.91 3.91
C SER A 271 4.95 -12.71 3.96
N THR A 272 5.26 -13.46 2.89
CA THR A 272 6.49 -14.24 2.78
C THR A 272 7.68 -13.37 2.37
N LYS A 273 7.42 -12.29 1.61
CA LYS A 273 8.43 -11.29 1.28
C LYS A 273 8.34 -10.08 2.20
N PRO A 274 9.49 -9.40 2.44
CA PRO A 274 9.52 -8.19 3.26
C PRO A 274 8.55 -7.12 2.77
N GLU A 275 7.70 -6.65 3.65
CA GLU A 275 6.87 -5.47 3.41
C GLU A 275 7.72 -4.19 3.52
N ALA A 276 7.43 -3.20 2.68
CA ALA A 276 8.04 -1.88 2.82
C ALA A 276 7.49 -1.13 4.03
N LEU A 277 6.21 -1.31 4.28
CA LEU A 277 5.53 -0.84 5.48
C LEU A 277 4.37 -1.78 5.87
N GLY A 278 3.56 -2.27 4.88
CA GLY A 278 2.42 -3.14 5.14
C GLY A 278 1.15 -2.35 5.44
N LEU A 279 0.58 -1.67 4.43
CA LEU A 279 -0.61 -0.82 4.61
C LEU A 279 -1.77 -1.55 5.29
N SER A 280 -1.95 -2.86 5.04
CA SER A 280 -2.98 -3.64 5.72
C SER A 280 -2.78 -3.72 7.23
N ASN A 281 -1.51 -3.77 7.71
CA ASN A 281 -1.23 -3.69 9.15
C ASN A 281 -1.64 -2.32 9.71
N LEU A 282 -1.35 -1.23 8.97
CA LEU A 282 -1.75 0.11 9.39
C LEU A 282 -3.27 0.27 9.44
N GLU A 283 -4.00 -0.36 8.52
CA GLU A 283 -5.47 -0.36 8.53
C GLU A 283 -6.03 -1.12 9.73
N TYR A 284 -5.44 -2.27 10.11
CA TYR A 284 -5.79 -2.96 11.35
C TYR A 284 -5.49 -2.11 12.58
N MET A 285 -4.30 -1.53 12.66
CA MET A 285 -3.91 -0.65 13.76
C MET A 285 -4.85 0.55 13.90
N MET A 286 -5.07 1.28 12.80
CA MET A 286 -5.95 2.45 12.74
C MET A 286 -7.37 2.16 13.26
N LEU A 287 -7.85 0.94 13.04
CA LEU A 287 -9.20 0.51 13.41
C LEU A 287 -9.24 -0.28 14.73
N GLY A 288 -8.15 -0.29 15.49
CA GLY A 288 -8.07 -0.95 16.79
C GLY A 288 -8.20 -2.48 16.71
N LYS A 289 -7.79 -3.09 15.60
CA LYS A 289 -7.84 -4.53 15.43
C LYS A 289 -6.50 -5.18 15.73
N ALA A 290 -6.50 -6.16 16.62
CA ALA A 290 -5.37 -7.05 16.73
C ALA A 290 -5.05 -7.70 15.39
N HIS A 291 -3.79 -8.01 15.14
CA HIS A 291 -3.44 -8.69 13.90
C HIS A 291 -2.19 -9.57 14.07
N VAL A 292 -2.11 -10.58 13.22
CA VAL A 292 -0.93 -11.43 13.09
C VAL A 292 -0.21 -11.06 11.80
N THR A 293 1.08 -10.81 11.86
CA THR A 293 1.91 -10.53 10.68
C THR A 293 3.29 -11.17 10.80
N THR A 294 4.10 -11.08 9.75
CA THR A 294 5.44 -11.71 9.75
C THR A 294 6.53 -10.75 10.22
N ASN A 295 7.62 -11.29 10.77
CA ASN A 295 8.76 -10.54 11.34
C ASN A 295 9.87 -10.25 10.31
N ASN A 296 9.56 -10.10 9.02
CA ASN A 296 10.57 -10.06 7.96
C ASN A 296 10.68 -8.74 7.18
N GLY A 297 9.86 -7.74 7.48
CA GLY A 297 9.76 -6.49 6.72
C GLY A 297 10.10 -5.24 7.54
N ALA A 298 9.70 -4.09 7.01
CA ALA A 298 9.80 -2.82 7.71
C ALA A 298 8.72 -2.64 8.79
N GLN A 299 7.73 -3.54 8.86
CA GLN A 299 6.77 -3.56 9.96
C GLN A 299 7.45 -3.69 11.34
N LEU A 300 8.67 -4.23 11.41
CA LEU A 300 9.47 -4.26 12.65
C LEU A 300 9.94 -2.88 13.12
N GLU A 301 9.77 -1.84 12.32
CA GLU A 301 10.08 -0.45 12.71
C GLU A 301 8.95 0.17 13.56
N TYR A 302 7.77 -0.47 13.62
CA TYR A 302 6.61 0.05 14.35
C TYR A 302 5.77 -1.03 15.05
N LEU A 303 6.05 -2.33 14.82
CA LEU A 303 5.38 -3.42 15.51
C LEU A 303 6.29 -4.10 16.53
N THR A 304 5.74 -4.35 17.72
CA THR A 304 6.36 -5.09 18.82
C THR A 304 5.51 -6.33 19.11
N ASN A 305 6.16 -7.51 19.09
CA ASN A 305 5.47 -8.77 19.30
C ASN A 305 4.83 -8.85 20.71
N GLY A 306 3.55 -9.20 20.75
CA GLY A 306 2.75 -9.34 21.97
C GLY A 306 2.25 -8.01 22.55
N GLU A 307 2.65 -6.85 21.99
CA GLU A 307 2.20 -5.53 22.42
C GLU A 307 1.13 -4.96 21.49
N ASN A 308 1.47 -4.71 20.21
CA ASN A 308 0.59 -4.12 19.22
C ASN A 308 0.32 -5.02 17.98
N ALA A 309 0.97 -6.19 17.92
CA ALA A 309 0.72 -7.26 16.95
C ALA A 309 1.26 -8.60 17.50
N LEU A 310 0.85 -9.71 16.89
CA LEU A 310 1.58 -10.98 17.01
C LEU A 310 2.46 -11.18 15.77
N LEU A 311 3.76 -11.44 16.02
CA LEU A 311 4.75 -11.59 14.95
C LEU A 311 5.16 -13.05 14.82
N VAL A 312 5.17 -13.55 13.59
CA VAL A 312 5.56 -14.93 13.26
C VAL A 312 6.63 -14.96 12.17
N ASP A 313 7.36 -16.04 12.07
CA ASP A 313 8.32 -16.22 10.99
C ASP A 313 7.61 -16.39 9.64
N PRO A 314 8.15 -15.83 8.54
CA PRO A 314 7.57 -16.01 7.21
C PRO A 314 7.57 -17.49 6.83
N GLU A 315 6.52 -17.90 6.09
CA GLU A 315 6.30 -19.28 5.64
C GLU A 315 6.12 -20.33 6.76
N ASN A 316 6.10 -19.93 8.03
CA ASN A 316 5.91 -20.82 9.17
C ASN A 316 4.41 -20.98 9.50
N GLN A 317 3.78 -21.96 8.87
CA GLN A 317 2.34 -22.24 9.07
C GLN A 317 2.00 -22.68 10.51
N PHE A 318 2.95 -23.24 11.28
CA PHE A 318 2.72 -23.70 12.65
C PHE A 318 2.69 -22.51 13.62
N GLN A 319 3.70 -21.64 13.58
CA GLN A 319 3.66 -20.39 14.37
C GLN A 319 2.46 -19.53 14.01
N LEU A 320 2.08 -19.47 12.72
CA LEU A 320 0.91 -18.72 12.28
C LEU A 320 -0.38 -19.32 12.85
N ALA A 321 -0.51 -20.65 12.87
CA ALA A 321 -1.65 -21.33 13.47
C ALA A 321 -1.73 -21.06 14.97
N ASP A 322 -0.61 -21.16 15.70
CA ASP A 322 -0.55 -20.90 17.14
C ASP A 322 -0.93 -19.44 17.47
N ALA A 323 -0.42 -18.47 16.72
CA ALA A 323 -0.76 -17.07 16.92
C ALA A 323 -2.25 -16.78 16.63
N ILE A 324 -2.81 -17.36 15.56
CA ILE A 324 -4.24 -17.27 15.25
C ILE A 324 -5.06 -17.89 16.37
N LYS A 325 -4.69 -19.09 16.83
CA LYS A 325 -5.36 -19.78 17.93
C LYS A 325 -5.38 -18.94 19.20
N GLN A 326 -4.26 -18.32 19.59
CA GLN A 326 -4.19 -17.42 20.74
C GLN A 326 -5.21 -16.28 20.63
N LEU A 327 -5.36 -15.67 19.45
CA LEU A 327 -6.34 -14.60 19.23
C LEU A 327 -7.78 -15.12 19.19
N ILE A 328 -8.03 -16.34 18.74
CA ILE A 328 -9.38 -16.96 18.80
C ILE A 328 -9.79 -17.18 20.25
N GLU A 329 -8.92 -17.82 21.04
CA GLU A 329 -9.22 -18.29 22.39
C GLU A 329 -9.17 -17.20 23.46
N ASN A 330 -8.52 -16.04 23.16
CA ASN A 330 -8.32 -14.98 24.14
C ASN A 330 -8.84 -13.61 23.65
N PRO A 331 -10.13 -13.29 23.84
CA PRO A 331 -10.70 -11.98 23.50
C PRO A 331 -10.04 -10.80 24.23
N GLU A 332 -9.58 -10.99 25.46
CA GLU A 332 -8.89 -9.95 26.25
C GLU A 332 -7.56 -9.59 25.61
N LEU A 333 -6.78 -10.58 25.17
CA LEU A 333 -5.53 -10.36 24.43
C LEU A 333 -5.79 -9.62 23.13
N ARG A 334 -6.85 -10.00 22.37
CA ARG A 334 -7.25 -9.28 21.14
C ARG A 334 -7.50 -7.81 21.41
N ASN A 335 -8.29 -7.51 22.45
CA ASN A 335 -8.65 -6.15 22.81
C ASN A 335 -7.41 -5.35 23.27
N LYS A 336 -6.55 -5.96 24.07
CA LYS A 336 -5.30 -5.34 24.55
C LYS A 336 -4.40 -4.97 23.37
N ILE A 337 -4.11 -5.92 22.47
CA ILE A 337 -3.26 -5.71 21.29
C ILE A 337 -3.90 -4.68 20.37
N GLY A 338 -5.19 -4.78 20.08
CA GLY A 338 -5.90 -3.84 19.21
C GLY A 338 -5.89 -2.41 19.73
N THR A 339 -6.13 -2.22 21.02
CA THR A 339 -6.07 -0.90 21.69
C THR A 339 -4.66 -0.30 21.61
N GLN A 340 -3.62 -1.09 21.92
CA GLN A 340 -2.24 -0.62 21.81
C GLN A 340 -1.88 -0.29 20.38
N ALA A 341 -2.28 -1.14 19.41
CA ALA A 341 -2.07 -0.89 17.99
C ALA A 341 -2.69 0.45 17.53
N GLN A 342 -3.92 0.75 17.96
CA GLN A 342 -4.59 2.00 17.65
C GLN A 342 -3.87 3.20 18.26
N ASN A 343 -3.46 3.11 19.52
CA ASN A 343 -2.71 4.17 20.19
C ASN A 343 -1.39 4.48 19.46
N ASP A 344 -0.65 3.43 19.07
CA ASP A 344 0.62 3.60 18.35
C ASP A 344 0.40 4.20 16.94
N TYR A 345 -0.69 3.81 16.27
CA TYR A 345 -1.07 4.40 14.99
C TYR A 345 -1.37 5.89 15.13
N ASP A 346 -2.24 6.26 16.06
CA ASP A 346 -2.70 7.64 16.23
C ASP A 346 -1.54 8.57 16.65
N HIS A 347 -0.57 8.09 17.43
CA HIS A 347 0.56 8.91 17.91
C HIS A 347 1.75 8.97 16.92
N HIS A 348 1.99 7.90 16.14
CA HIS A 348 3.26 7.76 15.41
C HIS A 348 3.12 7.52 13.90
N LEU A 349 1.94 7.07 13.44
CA LEU A 349 1.72 6.61 12.07
C LEU A 349 0.53 7.29 11.40
N GLY A 350 -0.13 8.23 12.10
CA GLY A 350 -1.34 8.89 11.64
C GLY A 350 -1.15 9.65 10.33
N TYR A 351 -2.20 9.67 9.51
CA TYR A 351 -2.18 10.25 8.17
C TYR A 351 -1.83 11.74 8.15
N ASP A 352 -2.25 12.51 9.14
CA ASP A 352 -1.97 13.96 9.20
C ASP A 352 -0.46 14.26 9.32
N SER A 353 0.28 13.42 10.07
CA SER A 353 1.74 13.52 10.15
C SER A 353 2.41 13.21 8.81
N PHE A 354 1.96 12.16 8.13
CA PHE A 354 2.42 11.80 6.78
C PHE A 354 2.16 12.95 5.80
N TYR A 355 0.93 13.49 5.79
CA TYR A 355 0.52 14.58 4.92
C TYR A 355 1.36 15.84 5.16
N ALA A 356 1.55 16.23 6.43
CA ALA A 356 2.37 17.38 6.79
C ALA A 356 3.85 17.22 6.33
N GLN A 357 4.43 16.02 6.47
CA GLN A 357 5.77 15.75 5.99
C GLN A 357 5.88 15.83 4.45
N MET A 358 4.87 15.31 3.73
CA MET A 358 4.86 15.37 2.26
C MET A 358 4.68 16.79 1.73
N THR A 359 3.80 17.59 2.33
CA THR A 359 3.62 18.99 1.94
C THR A 359 4.85 19.84 2.28
N ALA A 360 5.47 19.64 3.45
CA ALA A 360 6.75 20.27 3.79
C ALA A 360 7.85 19.90 2.79
N LEU A 361 7.92 18.63 2.36
CA LEU A 361 8.83 18.20 1.31
C LEU A 361 8.58 18.98 0.01
N TYR A 362 7.34 19.11 -0.44
CA TYR A 362 6.99 19.84 -1.66
C TYR A 362 7.41 21.30 -1.59
N HIS A 363 7.15 21.98 -0.48
CA HIS A 363 7.60 23.36 -0.27
C HIS A 363 9.12 23.51 -0.26
N SER A 364 9.85 22.54 0.28
CA SER A 364 11.32 22.56 0.35
C SER A 364 12.02 22.48 -1.01
N LEU A 365 11.28 22.22 -2.08
CA LEU A 365 11.85 22.06 -3.43
C LEU A 365 12.06 23.38 -4.16
N PHE A 366 11.48 24.47 -3.66
CA PHE A 366 11.52 25.81 -4.25
C PHE A 366 11.94 26.87 -3.18
#